data_0d4ee052dcf69e1817ed88994a3680d8
#
_entry.id   0d4ee052dcf69e1817ed88994a3680d8
#
_cell.length_a   1.000
_cell.length_b   1.000
_cell.length_c   1.000
_cell.angle_alpha   90.00
_cell.angle_beta   90.00
_cell.angle_gamma   90.00
#
_symmetry.space_group_name_H-M   'P 1'
#
loop_
_entity.id
_entity.type
_entity.pdbx_description
1 polymer ?
#
loop_
_entity_poly.entity_id
_entity_poly.type
_entity_poly.pdbx_seq_one_letter_code
_entity_poly.pdbx_strand_id
1 'polypeptide(L)'
;MKYLKYYFYALIVFILDQVSKWTIVKRIPLGEERSVIGEFFMITSHRNKGAAFGILQNQRWFFIIITTFVLIGIVWYMRRTVRDNKKLLTFALSLLLGGAIGNFVDRALFGEVVDFLQFTFDFSFFGKDIYYIYPIFNIADSAIVVGVILIFLDSLLAWRQEKKGGAHEPKSDLV
;
A
#
# COMPACT_ATOMS: atom_id res chain seq x y z
N MET A 1 15.06 11.21 18.22
CA MET A 1 13.83 11.85 17.68
C MET A 1 13.61 11.68 16.17
N LYS A 2 14.66 11.52 15.32
CA LYS A 2 14.47 11.37 13.85
C LYS A 2 13.65 10.13 13.43
N TYR A 3 13.75 9.01 14.15
CA TYR A 3 13.00 7.78 13.85
C TYR A 3 11.52 7.88 14.21
N LEU A 4 11.19 8.54 15.32
CA LEU A 4 9.86 8.52 15.92
C LEU A 4 8.77 9.03 14.98
N LYS A 5 9.05 10.08 14.20
CA LYS A 5 8.07 10.64 13.26
C LYS A 5 7.63 9.65 12.18
N TYR A 6 8.52 8.76 11.69
CA TYR A 6 8.18 7.80 10.65
C TYR A 6 7.35 6.64 11.20
N TYR A 7 7.63 6.20 12.43
CA TYR A 7 6.74 5.26 13.11
C TYR A 7 5.38 5.89 13.44
N PHE A 8 5.36 7.20 13.70
CA PHE A 8 4.11 7.94 13.88
C PHE A 8 3.27 7.97 12.58
N TYR A 9 3.90 8.16 11.40
CA TYR A 9 3.17 8.05 10.12
C TYR A 9 2.62 6.64 9.89
N ALA A 10 3.40 5.61 10.18
CA ALA A 10 2.91 4.24 10.11
C ALA A 10 1.73 3.99 11.06
N LEU A 11 1.79 4.52 12.27
CA LEU A 11 0.70 4.45 13.24
C LEU A 11 -0.57 5.16 12.76
N ILE A 12 -0.45 6.34 12.15
CA ILE A 12 -1.60 7.05 11.56
C ILE A 12 -2.27 6.19 10.49
N VAL A 13 -1.49 5.64 9.56
CA VAL A 13 -2.01 4.75 8.50
C VAL A 13 -2.74 3.56 9.11
N PHE A 14 -2.12 2.90 10.08
CA PHE A 14 -2.73 1.76 10.78
C PHE A 14 -4.05 2.13 11.47
N ILE A 15 -4.08 3.25 12.20
CA ILE A 15 -5.30 3.71 12.88
C ILE A 15 -6.41 4.04 11.88
N LEU A 16 -6.10 4.76 10.80
CA LEU A 16 -7.07 5.10 9.76
C LEU A 16 -7.64 3.84 9.09
N ASP A 17 -6.78 2.88 8.79
CA ASP A 17 -7.21 1.58 8.25
C ASP A 17 -8.14 0.84 9.19
N GLN A 18 -7.74 0.64 10.44
CA GLN A 18 -8.52 -0.14 11.40
C GLN A 18 -9.84 0.55 11.79
N VAL A 19 -9.84 1.88 11.95
CA VAL A 19 -11.05 2.64 12.25
C VAL A 19 -12.04 2.60 11.08
N SER A 20 -11.55 2.73 9.84
CA SER A 20 -12.40 2.61 8.65
C SER A 20 -13.01 1.21 8.55
N LYS A 21 -12.22 0.15 8.66
CA LYS A 21 -12.69 -1.24 8.63
C LYS A 21 -13.73 -1.53 9.70
N TRP A 22 -13.45 -1.11 10.94
CA TRP A 22 -14.41 -1.25 12.04
C TRP A 22 -15.72 -0.51 11.78
N THR A 23 -15.66 0.70 11.19
CA THR A 23 -16.85 1.48 10.83
C THR A 23 -17.67 0.76 9.76
N ILE A 24 -17.01 0.21 8.74
CA ILE A 24 -17.66 -0.57 7.68
C ILE A 24 -18.37 -1.79 8.27
N VAL A 25 -17.64 -2.59 9.07
CA VAL A 25 -18.21 -3.79 9.70
C VAL A 25 -19.46 -3.49 10.53
N LYS A 26 -19.48 -2.33 11.20
CA LYS A 26 -20.63 -1.94 12.06
C LYS A 26 -21.80 -1.35 11.29
N ARG A 27 -21.56 -0.69 10.16
CA ARG A 27 -22.59 0.12 9.49
C ARG A 27 -23.08 -0.43 8.18
N ILE A 28 -22.32 -1.35 7.55
CA ILE A 28 -22.66 -1.90 6.23
C ILE A 28 -22.73 -3.42 6.36
N PRO A 29 -23.89 -4.03 6.14
CA PRO A 29 -24.05 -5.47 6.07
C PRO A 29 -23.12 -6.10 5.04
N LEU A 30 -22.72 -7.34 5.28
CA LEU A 30 -21.84 -8.07 4.38
C LEU A 30 -22.43 -8.18 2.97
N GLY A 31 -21.69 -7.74 1.96
CA GLY A 31 -22.12 -7.76 0.55
C GLY A 31 -23.06 -6.62 0.15
N GLU A 32 -23.45 -5.73 1.08
CA GLU A 32 -24.21 -4.53 0.73
C GLU A 32 -23.30 -3.50 0.05
N GLU A 33 -23.81 -2.85 -0.99
CA GLU A 33 -23.13 -1.79 -1.72
C GLU A 33 -23.88 -0.47 -1.54
N ARG A 34 -23.14 0.60 -1.25
CA ARG A 34 -23.66 1.97 -1.10
C ARG A 34 -22.97 2.90 -2.08
N SER A 35 -23.75 3.47 -2.96
CA SER A 35 -23.27 4.47 -3.91
C SER A 35 -22.74 5.72 -3.19
N VAL A 36 -21.56 6.18 -3.60
CA VAL A 36 -20.97 7.47 -3.19
C VAL A 36 -20.96 8.42 -4.41
N ILE A 37 -20.54 7.92 -5.57
CA ILE A 37 -20.50 8.66 -6.84
C ILE A 37 -21.10 7.76 -7.93
N GLY A 38 -22.43 7.79 -8.07
CA GLY A 38 -23.14 6.94 -9.02
C GLY A 38 -22.75 5.48 -8.91
N GLU A 39 -22.52 4.82 -10.05
CA GLU A 39 -22.01 3.45 -10.11
C GLU A 39 -20.47 3.40 -10.13
N PHE A 40 -19.81 4.56 -10.33
CA PHE A 40 -18.34 4.62 -10.44
C PHE A 40 -17.63 4.32 -9.13
N PHE A 41 -18.10 4.90 -8.01
CA PHE A 41 -17.49 4.69 -6.70
C PHE A 41 -18.52 4.29 -5.67
N MET A 42 -18.33 3.10 -5.13
CA MET A 42 -19.19 2.52 -4.09
C MET A 42 -18.38 2.13 -2.86
N ILE A 43 -19.05 2.15 -1.71
CA ILE A 43 -18.54 1.57 -0.48
C ILE A 43 -19.31 0.27 -0.22
N THR A 44 -18.58 -0.81 -0.04
CA THR A 44 -19.15 -2.13 0.25
C THR A 44 -18.55 -2.75 1.51
N SER A 45 -19.05 -3.90 1.92
CA SER A 45 -18.49 -4.70 3.01
C SER A 45 -18.11 -6.07 2.48
N HIS A 46 -16.83 -6.24 2.14
CA HIS A 46 -16.31 -7.49 1.57
C HIS A 46 -15.30 -8.15 2.51
N ARG A 47 -15.27 -9.50 2.54
CA ARG A 47 -14.31 -10.28 3.32
C ARG A 47 -13.36 -11.03 2.40
N ASN A 48 -12.09 -10.62 2.43
CA ASN A 48 -11.05 -11.16 1.58
C ASN A 48 -10.20 -12.18 2.35
N LYS A 49 -10.33 -13.46 2.01
CA LYS A 49 -9.57 -14.58 2.61
C LYS A 49 -8.28 -14.91 1.85
N GLY A 50 -7.97 -14.15 0.81
CA GLY A 50 -6.82 -14.39 -0.06
C GLY A 50 -6.00 -13.13 -0.35
N ALA A 51 -5.40 -13.11 -1.54
CA ALA A 51 -4.78 -11.94 -2.15
C ALA A 51 -5.76 -11.25 -3.11
N ALA A 52 -5.27 -10.17 -3.77
CA ALA A 52 -5.99 -9.55 -4.87
C ALA A 52 -6.35 -10.59 -5.96
N PHE A 53 -7.45 -10.33 -6.67
CA PHE A 53 -7.98 -11.22 -7.73
C PHE A 53 -8.37 -12.63 -7.27
N GLY A 54 -8.62 -12.83 -5.97
CA GLY A 54 -9.07 -14.13 -5.43
C GLY A 54 -8.00 -15.23 -5.41
N ILE A 55 -6.73 -14.87 -5.49
CA ILE A 55 -5.62 -15.83 -5.47
C ILE A 55 -5.31 -16.24 -4.01
N LEU A 56 -4.87 -17.50 -3.81
CA LEU A 56 -4.45 -18.03 -2.49
C LEU A 56 -5.55 -17.95 -1.42
N GLN A 57 -6.82 -18.24 -1.78
CA GLN A 57 -7.92 -18.24 -0.83
C GLN A 57 -7.66 -19.21 0.33
N ASN A 58 -8.07 -18.80 1.53
CA ASN A 58 -7.94 -19.57 2.78
C ASN A 58 -6.50 -19.90 3.20
N GLN A 59 -5.49 -19.23 2.66
CA GLN A 59 -4.08 -19.44 3.03
C GLN A 59 -3.63 -18.47 4.15
N ARG A 60 -4.41 -18.38 5.23
CA ARG A 60 -4.17 -17.47 6.37
C ARG A 60 -2.73 -17.54 6.89
N TRP A 61 -2.23 -18.76 7.17
CA TRP A 61 -0.90 -18.94 7.73
C TRP A 61 0.23 -18.53 6.78
N PHE A 62 0.04 -18.77 5.48
CA PHE A 62 0.97 -18.31 4.46
C PHE A 62 1.09 -16.78 4.51
N PHE A 63 -0.03 -16.04 4.54
CA PHE A 63 -0.01 -14.58 4.62
C PHE A 63 0.60 -14.08 5.92
N ILE A 64 0.31 -14.70 7.06
CA ILE A 64 0.89 -14.32 8.35
C ILE A 64 2.42 -14.47 8.31
N ILE A 65 2.93 -15.60 7.84
CA ILE A 65 4.37 -15.89 7.78
C ILE A 65 5.06 -14.90 6.84
N ILE A 66 4.59 -14.76 5.60
CA ILE A 66 5.19 -13.86 4.61
C ILE A 66 5.17 -12.41 5.09
N THR A 67 4.02 -11.94 5.59
CA THR A 67 3.90 -10.56 6.07
C THR A 67 4.81 -10.31 7.27
N THR A 68 5.02 -11.28 8.16
CA THR A 68 5.97 -11.17 9.27
C THR A 68 7.39 -10.90 8.76
N PHE A 69 7.86 -11.67 7.78
CA PHE A 69 9.19 -11.44 7.18
C PHE A 69 9.27 -10.07 6.48
N VAL A 70 8.22 -9.69 5.77
CA VAL A 70 8.14 -8.37 5.12
C VAL A 70 8.21 -7.25 6.15
N LEU A 71 7.47 -7.34 7.26
CA LEU A 71 7.48 -6.34 8.34
C LEU A 71 8.87 -6.20 8.96
N ILE A 72 9.55 -7.33 9.24
CA ILE A 72 10.93 -7.33 9.75
C ILE A 72 11.86 -6.64 8.76
N GLY A 73 11.76 -6.97 7.47
CA GLY A 73 12.55 -6.35 6.40
C GLY A 73 12.33 -4.84 6.29
N ILE A 74 11.06 -4.39 6.33
CA ILE A 74 10.71 -2.97 6.28
C ILE A 74 11.32 -2.23 7.47
N VAL A 75 11.16 -2.74 8.70
CA VAL A 75 11.70 -2.10 9.91
C VAL A 75 13.23 -2.04 9.88
N TRP A 76 13.88 -3.12 9.44
CA TRP A 76 15.33 -3.16 9.28
C TRP A 76 15.82 -2.13 8.26
N TYR A 77 15.20 -2.09 7.09
CA TYR A 77 15.57 -1.17 6.02
C TYR A 77 15.25 0.29 6.38
N MET A 78 14.14 0.53 7.05
CA MET A 78 13.75 1.86 7.53
C MET A 78 14.77 2.45 8.51
N ARG A 79 15.36 1.62 9.40
CA ARG A 79 16.45 2.06 10.28
C ARG A 79 17.67 2.53 9.49
N ARG A 80 18.02 1.83 8.40
CA ARG A 80 19.12 2.18 7.53
C ARG A 80 18.85 3.49 6.79
N THR A 81 17.66 3.63 6.18
CA THR A 81 17.30 4.83 5.40
C THR A 81 17.22 6.10 6.25
N VAL A 82 16.75 6.00 7.52
CA VAL A 82 16.81 7.13 8.47
C VAL A 82 18.23 7.54 8.78
N ARG A 83 19.15 6.57 9.00
CA ARG A 83 20.57 6.84 9.23
C ARG A 83 21.21 7.54 8.03
N ASP A 84 20.88 7.07 6.83
CA ASP A 84 21.38 7.61 5.57
C ASP A 84 20.64 8.90 5.13
N ASN A 85 19.74 9.44 5.98
CA ASN A 85 18.93 10.65 5.77
C ASN A 85 18.08 10.65 4.48
N LYS A 86 17.66 9.48 3.99
CA LYS A 86 16.81 9.29 2.81
C LYS A 86 15.35 9.53 3.19
N LYS A 87 14.94 10.80 3.22
CA LYS A 87 13.65 11.21 3.77
C LYS A 87 12.45 10.64 3.01
N LEU A 88 12.47 10.71 1.66
CA LEU A 88 11.38 10.24 0.81
C LEU A 88 11.20 8.72 0.95
N LEU A 89 12.30 7.98 0.81
CA LEU A 89 12.32 6.53 0.95
C LEU A 89 11.84 6.08 2.34
N THR A 90 12.27 6.78 3.41
CA THR A 90 11.83 6.44 4.77
C THR A 90 10.34 6.72 4.98
N PHE A 91 9.80 7.79 4.40
CA PHE A 91 8.37 8.09 4.42
C PHE A 91 7.58 7.02 3.65
N ALA A 92 8.03 6.63 2.46
CA ALA A 92 7.43 5.55 1.69
C ALA A 92 7.37 4.23 2.47
N LEU A 93 8.49 3.87 3.13
CA LEU A 93 8.54 2.69 3.99
C LEU A 93 7.60 2.78 5.21
N SER A 94 7.33 3.99 5.72
CA SER A 94 6.38 4.15 6.81
C SER A 94 4.94 3.90 6.37
N LEU A 95 4.56 4.26 5.13
CA LEU A 95 3.25 3.93 4.56
C LEU A 95 3.10 2.42 4.36
N LEU A 96 4.13 1.77 3.80
CA LEU A 96 4.15 0.31 3.67
C LEU A 96 4.02 -0.38 5.04
N LEU A 97 4.74 0.10 6.04
CA LEU A 97 4.71 -0.48 7.39
C LEU A 97 3.30 -0.40 7.98
N GLY A 98 2.67 0.78 7.94
CA GLY A 98 1.32 0.98 8.47
C GLY A 98 0.27 0.12 7.77
N GLY A 99 0.28 0.09 6.43
CA GLY A 99 -0.64 -0.72 5.64
C GLY A 99 -0.41 -2.22 5.84
N ALA A 100 0.84 -2.68 5.82
CA ALA A 100 1.15 -4.09 6.05
C ALA A 100 0.73 -4.56 7.45
N ILE A 101 0.92 -3.74 8.49
CA ILE A 101 0.44 -4.04 9.84
C ILE A 101 -1.09 -4.11 9.87
N GLY A 102 -1.81 -3.20 9.19
CA GLY A 102 -3.27 -3.20 9.14
C GLY A 102 -3.83 -4.52 8.61
N ASN A 103 -3.39 -4.93 7.43
CA ASN A 103 -3.82 -6.19 6.82
C ASN A 103 -3.29 -7.44 7.55
N PHE A 104 -2.14 -7.34 8.23
CA PHE A 104 -1.61 -8.40 9.08
C PHE A 104 -2.50 -8.63 10.31
N VAL A 105 -2.89 -7.56 11.00
CA VAL A 105 -3.74 -7.66 12.20
C VAL A 105 -5.09 -8.29 11.86
N ASP A 106 -5.72 -7.91 10.76
CA ASP A 106 -6.97 -8.51 10.31
C ASP A 106 -6.82 -10.02 10.10
N ARG A 107 -5.78 -10.44 9.37
CA ARG A 107 -5.53 -11.87 9.13
C ARG A 107 -5.16 -12.62 10.41
N ALA A 108 -4.41 -11.98 11.31
CA ALA A 108 -3.98 -12.60 12.56
C ALA A 108 -5.14 -12.79 13.55
N LEU A 109 -6.12 -11.90 13.56
CA LEU A 109 -7.27 -11.97 14.47
C LEU A 109 -8.46 -12.70 13.83
N PHE A 110 -8.81 -12.36 12.59
CA PHE A 110 -10.05 -12.78 11.96
C PHE A 110 -9.87 -13.80 10.82
N GLY A 111 -8.64 -13.97 10.29
CA GLY A 111 -8.34 -14.86 9.18
C GLY A 111 -8.70 -14.29 7.81
N GLU A 112 -9.25 -13.09 7.75
CA GLU A 112 -9.69 -12.40 6.55
C GLU A 112 -9.45 -10.90 6.69
N VAL A 113 -9.42 -10.18 5.56
CA VAL A 113 -9.25 -8.72 5.50
C VAL A 113 -10.59 -8.09 5.12
N VAL A 114 -10.91 -6.94 5.73
CA VAL A 114 -12.09 -6.15 5.36
C VAL A 114 -11.71 -5.21 4.22
N ASP A 115 -12.29 -5.44 3.03
CA ASP A 115 -12.17 -4.58 1.86
C ASP A 115 -13.49 -3.85 1.62
N PHE A 116 -13.44 -2.57 1.21
CA PHE A 116 -14.65 -1.76 1.15
C PHE A 116 -14.67 -0.65 0.09
N LEU A 117 -13.57 -0.34 -0.56
CA LEU A 117 -13.49 0.64 -1.65
C LEU A 117 -13.65 -0.09 -2.97
N GLN A 118 -14.74 0.18 -3.69
CA GLN A 118 -15.05 -0.43 -4.97
C GLN A 118 -15.14 0.65 -6.06
N PHE A 119 -14.42 0.44 -7.16
CA PHE A 119 -14.49 1.28 -8.33
C PHE A 119 -14.96 0.46 -9.53
N THR A 120 -15.97 0.98 -10.23
CA THR A 120 -16.50 0.39 -11.45
C THR A 120 -16.23 1.33 -12.62
N PHE A 121 -15.57 0.82 -13.64
CA PHE A 121 -15.28 1.53 -14.87
C PHE A 121 -16.27 1.07 -15.93
N ASP A 122 -17.15 1.96 -16.33
CA ASP A 122 -18.14 1.74 -17.39
C ASP A 122 -17.98 2.87 -18.41
N PHE A 123 -17.39 2.54 -19.57
CA PHE A 123 -17.15 3.51 -20.64
C PHE A 123 -16.98 2.81 -21.99
N SER A 124 -17.33 3.52 -23.05
CA SER A 124 -17.11 3.04 -24.43
C SER A 124 -15.78 3.58 -24.98
N PHE A 125 -14.93 2.68 -25.47
CA PHE A 125 -13.66 2.99 -26.07
C PHE A 125 -13.48 2.31 -27.43
N PHE A 126 -13.27 3.08 -28.49
CA PHE A 126 -13.23 2.60 -29.88
C PHE A 126 -14.40 1.70 -30.29
N GLY A 127 -15.64 2.07 -29.87
CA GLY A 127 -16.85 1.32 -30.21
C GLY A 127 -17.04 -0.01 -29.44
N LYS A 128 -16.23 -0.23 -28.41
CA LYS A 128 -16.41 -1.37 -27.48
C LYS A 128 -16.80 -0.84 -26.11
N ASP A 129 -17.84 -1.40 -25.55
CA ASP A 129 -18.24 -1.11 -24.18
C ASP A 129 -17.34 -1.90 -23.24
N ILE A 130 -16.73 -1.19 -22.30
CA ILE A 130 -15.83 -1.73 -21.27
C ILE A 130 -16.54 -1.58 -19.94
N TYR A 131 -16.87 -2.72 -19.33
CA TYR A 131 -17.37 -2.78 -17.96
C TYR A 131 -16.36 -3.57 -17.11
N TYR A 132 -15.73 -2.88 -16.14
CA TYR A 132 -14.70 -3.48 -15.30
C TYR A 132 -14.84 -3.04 -13.85
N ILE A 133 -15.06 -4.00 -12.96
CA ILE A 133 -15.03 -3.78 -11.52
C ILE A 133 -13.60 -4.00 -11.03
N TYR A 134 -12.96 -2.93 -10.54
CA TYR A 134 -11.64 -3.03 -9.93
C TYR A 134 -11.72 -3.86 -8.64
N PRO A 135 -10.73 -4.71 -8.34
CA PRO A 135 -10.72 -5.46 -7.09
C PRO A 135 -10.97 -4.55 -5.89
N ILE A 136 -11.91 -4.95 -5.03
CA ILE A 136 -12.25 -4.18 -3.83
C ILE A 136 -11.02 -4.13 -2.92
N PHE A 137 -10.72 -2.97 -2.34
CA PHE A 137 -9.54 -2.74 -1.52
C PHE A 137 -9.86 -1.85 -0.31
N ASN A 138 -8.86 -1.58 0.52
CA ASN A 138 -8.97 -0.80 1.75
C ASN A 138 -7.89 0.30 1.88
N ILE A 139 -7.87 1.00 3.00
CA ILE A 139 -6.89 2.07 3.27
C ILE A 139 -5.46 1.52 3.37
N ALA A 140 -5.27 0.33 3.96
CA ALA A 140 -3.96 -0.31 4.04
C ALA A 140 -3.39 -0.59 2.65
N ASP A 141 -4.20 -1.12 1.72
CA ASP A 141 -3.79 -1.40 0.34
C ASP A 141 -3.42 -0.11 -0.39
N SER A 142 -4.21 0.95 -0.21
CA SER A 142 -3.92 2.29 -0.76
C SER A 142 -2.57 2.81 -0.26
N ALA A 143 -2.30 2.69 1.04
CA ALA A 143 -1.03 3.13 1.63
C ALA A 143 0.16 2.31 1.11
N ILE A 144 -0.01 0.99 0.93
CA ILE A 144 1.01 0.12 0.33
C ILE A 144 1.30 0.55 -1.10
N VAL A 145 0.28 0.76 -1.93
CA VAL A 145 0.45 1.17 -3.33
C VAL A 145 1.16 2.52 -3.42
N VAL A 146 0.72 3.52 -2.65
CA VAL A 146 1.38 4.83 -2.60
C VAL A 146 2.82 4.71 -2.14
N GLY A 147 3.09 3.90 -1.11
CA GLY A 147 4.44 3.62 -0.61
C GLY A 147 5.35 3.03 -1.69
N VAL A 148 4.85 2.04 -2.45
CA VAL A 148 5.60 1.44 -3.58
C VAL A 148 5.89 2.46 -4.68
N ILE A 149 4.91 3.29 -5.05
CA ILE A 149 5.10 4.37 -6.04
C ILE A 149 6.19 5.35 -5.57
N LEU A 150 6.18 5.74 -4.30
CA LEU A 150 7.18 6.65 -3.74
C LEU A 150 8.59 6.04 -3.70
N ILE A 151 8.71 4.73 -3.42
CA ILE A 151 10.01 4.01 -3.51
C ILE A 151 10.54 4.05 -4.94
N PHE A 152 9.66 3.80 -5.92
CA PHE A 152 10.05 3.85 -7.33
C PHE A 152 10.49 5.26 -7.74
N LEU A 153 9.78 6.29 -7.31
CA LEU A 153 10.14 7.69 -7.54
C LEU A 153 11.47 8.06 -6.90
N ASP A 154 11.73 7.64 -5.65
CA ASP A 154 13.02 7.86 -4.98
C ASP A 154 14.17 7.23 -5.77
N SER A 155 13.98 6.01 -6.27
CA SER A 155 14.96 5.29 -7.09
C SER A 155 15.23 5.99 -8.41
N LEU A 156 14.20 6.51 -9.09
CA LEU A 156 14.34 7.27 -10.33
C LEU A 156 15.09 8.60 -10.11
N LEU A 157 14.80 9.28 -9.00
CA LEU A 157 15.46 10.54 -8.65
C LEU A 157 16.94 10.31 -8.35
N ALA A 158 17.26 9.26 -7.60
CA ALA A 158 18.64 8.88 -7.30
C ALA A 158 19.43 8.56 -8.59
N TRP A 159 18.87 7.74 -9.47
CA TRP A 159 19.50 7.41 -10.75
C TRP A 159 19.76 8.64 -11.63
N ARG A 160 18.82 9.60 -11.68
CA ARG A 160 19.01 10.85 -12.43
C ARG A 160 20.13 11.71 -11.85
N GLN A 161 20.31 11.75 -10.53
CA GLN A 161 21.37 12.49 -9.87
C GLN A 161 22.76 11.89 -10.15
N GLU A 162 22.87 10.57 -10.12
CA GLU A 162 24.12 9.86 -10.45
C GLU A 162 24.54 10.14 -11.91
N LYS A 163 23.62 10.09 -12.86
CA LYS A 163 23.93 10.41 -14.27
C LYS A 163 24.40 11.86 -14.46
N LYS A 164 23.85 12.81 -13.73
CA LYS A 164 24.28 14.23 -13.81
C LYS A 164 25.65 14.43 -13.15
N GLY A 165 25.96 13.74 -12.06
CA GLY A 165 27.26 13.79 -11.38
C GLY A 165 28.39 13.17 -12.20
N GLY A 166 28.15 12.02 -12.82
CA GLY A 166 29.15 11.34 -13.67
C GLY A 166 29.46 12.03 -14.99
N ALA A 167 28.61 12.98 -15.45
CA ALA A 167 28.88 13.79 -16.65
C ALA A 167 29.84 14.98 -16.41
N HIS A 168 30.26 15.21 -15.15
CA HIS A 168 31.09 16.36 -14.75
C HIS A 168 32.49 15.98 -14.25
N GLU A 169 32.90 14.70 -14.31
CA GLU A 169 34.31 14.37 -14.11
C GLU A 169 35.09 14.75 -15.38
N PRO A 170 35.99 15.74 -15.33
CA PRO A 170 36.91 16.01 -16.42
C PRO A 170 37.84 14.80 -16.53
N LYS A 171 37.91 14.20 -17.72
CA LYS A 171 38.99 13.27 -18.05
C LYS A 171 40.27 14.03 -17.81
N SER A 172 40.98 13.72 -16.72
CA SER A 172 42.36 14.15 -16.53
C SER A 172 43.13 13.47 -17.65
N ASP A 173 43.49 14.26 -18.66
CA ASP A 173 44.44 13.87 -19.69
C ASP A 173 45.75 13.47 -18.97
N LEU A 174 46.00 12.18 -18.97
CA LEU A 174 47.35 11.67 -18.67
C LEU A 174 48.25 12.08 -19.80
N VAL A 175 49.05 13.08 -19.58
CA VAL A 175 50.28 13.38 -20.34
C VAL A 175 51.47 12.75 -19.62
#